data_fb78a7cf4c466f923a926a057cecee50
#
_entry.id   fb78a7cf4c466f923a926a057cecee50
#
_cell.length_a   1.000
_cell.length_b   1.000
_cell.length_c   1.000
_cell.angle_alpha   90.00
_cell.angle_beta   90.00
_cell.angle_gamma   90.00
#
_symmetry.space_group_name_H-M   'P 1'
#
loop_
_entity.id
_entity.type
_entity.pdbx_description
1 polymer ?
#
loop_
_entity_poly.entity_id
_entity_poly.type
_entity_poly.pdbx_seq_one_letter_code
_entity_poly.pdbx_strand_id
1 'polypeptide(L)'
;MDDTNSVYVGGLSYGSTEETLKRSFMQFGEVVSVKIVHDRDSGESRGFGFVTFSNPRAATVAIQDMDGRQIEGRTIRVNEVR
;
A
#
# COMPACT_ATOMS: atom_id res chain seq x y z
N MET A 1 -4.53 -18.83 -1.98
CA MET A 1 -4.91 -17.43 -2.25
C MET A 1 -3.88 -16.80 -3.19
N ASP A 2 -4.35 -16.08 -4.17
CA ASP A 2 -3.48 -15.47 -5.18
C ASP A 2 -3.13 -14.04 -4.77
N ASP A 3 -1.86 -13.79 -4.46
CA ASP A 3 -1.40 -12.48 -4.01
C ASP A 3 -0.81 -11.63 -5.13
N THR A 4 -0.93 -12.06 -6.39
CA THR A 4 -0.36 -11.31 -7.52
C THR A 4 -1.03 -9.96 -7.73
N ASN A 5 -2.21 -9.78 -7.18
CA ASN A 5 -2.96 -8.52 -7.28
C ASN A 5 -2.66 -7.56 -6.14
N SER A 6 -1.84 -7.96 -5.17
CA SER A 6 -1.59 -7.17 -3.98
C SER A 6 -0.15 -6.69 -3.92
N VAL A 7 0.04 -5.53 -3.28
CA VAL A 7 1.38 -5.01 -3.02
C VAL A 7 1.52 -4.68 -1.54
N TYR A 8 2.74 -4.85 -1.04
CA TYR A 8 3.12 -4.41 0.29
C TYR A 8 3.58 -2.95 0.20
N VAL A 9 3.15 -2.14 1.15
CA VAL A 9 3.55 -0.73 1.23
C VAL A 9 4.09 -0.47 2.62
N GLY A 10 5.38 -0.14 2.72
CA GLY A 10 6.04 0.13 3.99
C GLY A 10 6.58 1.55 4.05
N GLY A 11 7.06 1.94 5.22
CA GLY A 11 7.60 3.28 5.43
C GLY A 11 6.55 4.36 5.55
N LEU A 12 5.31 3.98 5.85
CA LEU A 12 4.21 4.94 5.95
C LEU A 12 4.33 5.81 7.20
N SER A 13 3.83 7.03 7.07
CA SER A 13 3.61 7.87 8.25
C SER A 13 2.58 7.19 9.16
N TYR A 14 2.77 7.32 10.46
CA TYR A 14 1.83 6.74 11.42
C TYR A 14 0.44 7.37 11.33
N GLY A 15 0.34 8.56 10.76
CA GLY A 15 -0.94 9.21 10.53
C GLY A 15 -1.58 8.89 9.19
N SER A 16 -0.92 8.12 8.34
CA SER A 16 -1.49 7.74 7.04
C SER A 16 -2.71 6.87 7.22
N THR A 17 -3.73 7.12 6.41
CA THR A 17 -4.99 6.39 6.46
C THR A 17 -5.13 5.50 5.24
N GLU A 18 -6.08 4.57 5.32
CA GLU A 18 -6.41 3.71 4.18
C GLU A 18 -6.90 4.53 2.99
N GLU A 19 -7.62 5.63 3.26
CA GLU A 19 -8.07 6.49 2.18
C GLU A 19 -6.90 7.15 1.46
N THR A 20 -5.88 7.60 2.18
CA THR A 20 -4.68 8.18 1.58
C THR A 20 -4.00 7.18 0.67
N LEU A 21 -3.84 5.94 1.13
CA LEU A 21 -3.26 4.89 0.31
C LEU A 21 -4.10 4.61 -0.93
N LYS A 22 -5.41 4.52 -0.77
CA LYS A 22 -6.29 4.27 -1.90
C LYS A 22 -6.12 5.35 -2.96
N ARG A 23 -6.12 6.62 -2.55
CA ARG A 23 -5.95 7.74 -3.48
C ARG A 23 -4.62 7.68 -4.21
N SER A 24 -3.56 7.33 -3.49
CA SER A 24 -2.22 7.30 -4.07
C SER A 24 -2.05 6.17 -5.07
N PHE A 25 -2.75 5.05 -4.87
CA PHE A 25 -2.57 3.86 -5.69
C PHE A 25 -3.63 3.68 -6.77
N MET A 26 -4.77 4.37 -6.68
CA MET A 26 -5.85 4.18 -7.66
C MET A 26 -5.46 4.67 -9.07
N GLN A 27 -4.39 5.43 -9.18
CA GLN A 27 -3.90 5.87 -10.49
C GLN A 27 -3.39 4.71 -11.36
N PHE A 28 -3.08 3.56 -10.75
CA PHE A 28 -2.54 2.41 -11.46
C PHE A 28 -3.61 1.41 -11.87
N GLY A 29 -4.79 1.51 -11.29
CA GLY A 29 -5.89 0.61 -11.59
C GLY A 29 -6.90 0.63 -10.46
N GLU A 30 -7.94 -0.19 -10.62
CA GLU A 30 -8.99 -0.27 -9.62
C GLU A 30 -8.47 -0.88 -8.33
N VAL A 31 -8.61 -0.16 -7.23
CA VAL A 31 -8.23 -0.64 -5.90
C VAL A 31 -9.44 -1.31 -5.27
N VAL A 32 -9.29 -2.60 -4.97
CA VAL A 32 -10.37 -3.40 -4.39
C VAL A 32 -10.35 -3.34 -2.87
N SER A 33 -9.15 -3.27 -2.29
CA SER A 33 -9.01 -3.33 -0.84
C SER A 33 -7.72 -2.64 -0.42
N VAL A 34 -7.76 -1.98 0.73
CA VAL A 34 -6.58 -1.37 1.35
C VAL A 34 -6.62 -1.74 2.82
N LYS A 35 -5.47 -2.11 3.36
CA LYS A 35 -5.36 -2.43 4.78
C LYS A 35 -4.06 -1.86 5.33
N ILE A 36 -4.17 -1.08 6.39
CA ILE A 36 -3.02 -0.63 7.17
C ILE A 36 -2.97 -1.48 8.43
N VAL A 37 -1.81 -2.05 8.73
CA VAL A 37 -1.65 -2.90 9.90
C VAL A 37 -1.46 -2.03 11.13
N HIS A 38 -2.23 -2.31 12.17
CA HIS A 38 -2.19 -1.58 13.42
C HIS A 38 -1.72 -2.49 14.54
N ASP A 39 -1.07 -1.87 15.53
CA ASP A 39 -0.66 -2.60 16.72
C ASP A 39 -1.91 -3.04 17.47
N ARG A 40 -1.93 -4.32 17.89
CA ARG A 40 -3.08 -4.91 18.52
C ARG A 40 -3.40 -4.25 19.87
N ASP A 41 -2.39 -3.86 20.60
CA ASP A 41 -2.56 -3.33 21.95
C ASP A 41 -2.80 -1.82 21.97
N SER A 42 -2.00 -1.06 21.22
CA SER A 42 -2.09 0.39 21.23
C SER A 42 -3.08 0.94 20.19
N GLY A 43 -3.37 0.16 19.13
CA GLY A 43 -4.20 0.63 18.02
C GLY A 43 -3.46 1.54 17.06
N GLU A 44 -2.19 1.81 17.27
CA GLU A 44 -1.41 2.68 16.41
C GLU A 44 -0.96 1.95 15.15
N SER A 45 -0.83 2.71 14.05
CA SER A 45 -0.31 2.18 12.80
C SER A 45 1.11 1.65 13.00
N ARG A 46 1.40 0.51 12.37
CA ARG A 46 2.76 -0.03 12.37
C ARG A 46 3.59 0.51 11.21
N GLY A 47 3.04 1.43 10.41
CA GLY A 47 3.76 2.07 9.34
C GLY A 47 3.82 1.26 8.06
N PHE A 48 2.99 0.23 7.92
CA PHE A 48 2.91 -0.55 6.69
C PHE A 48 1.52 -1.10 6.47
N GLY A 49 1.27 -1.50 5.23
CA GLY A 49 -0.03 -2.06 4.88
C GLY A 49 0.02 -2.74 3.53
N PHE A 50 -1.17 -3.03 3.01
CA PHE A 50 -1.32 -3.75 1.75
C PHE A 50 -2.40 -3.08 0.91
N VAL A 51 -2.17 -3.06 -0.41
CA VAL A 51 -3.15 -2.57 -1.38
C VAL A 51 -3.42 -3.70 -2.36
N THR A 52 -4.70 -4.01 -2.59
CA THR A 52 -5.11 -5.05 -3.53
C THR A 52 -5.83 -4.40 -4.70
N PHE A 53 -5.38 -4.73 -5.90
CA PHE A 53 -5.98 -4.25 -7.14
C PHE A 53 -6.88 -5.32 -7.75
N SER A 54 -7.71 -4.91 -8.71
CA SER A 54 -8.58 -5.86 -9.41
C SER A 54 -7.83 -6.69 -10.44
N ASN A 55 -6.60 -6.29 -10.81
CA ASN A 55 -5.80 -7.06 -11.75
C ASN A 55 -4.31 -6.99 -11.42
N PRO A 56 -3.52 -8.01 -11.82
CA PRO A 56 -2.09 -8.07 -11.45
C PRO A 56 -1.22 -7.05 -12.16
N ARG A 57 -1.63 -6.57 -13.34
CA ARG A 57 -0.84 -5.55 -14.04
C ARG A 57 -0.75 -4.26 -13.23
N ALA A 58 -1.86 -3.87 -12.62
CA ALA A 58 -1.87 -2.67 -11.78
C ALA A 58 -0.88 -2.81 -10.62
N ALA A 59 -0.83 -3.98 -10.01
CA ALA A 59 0.12 -4.24 -8.93
C ALA A 59 1.57 -4.11 -9.42
N THR A 60 1.88 -4.66 -10.58
CA THR A 60 3.22 -4.59 -11.15
C THR A 60 3.63 -3.14 -11.40
N VAL A 61 2.75 -2.36 -12.01
CA VAL A 61 3.05 -0.96 -12.32
C VAL A 61 3.20 -0.15 -11.03
N ALA A 62 2.36 -0.43 -10.03
CA ALA A 62 2.42 0.27 -8.75
C ALA A 62 3.77 0.05 -8.08
N ILE A 63 4.29 -1.17 -8.12
CA ILE A 63 5.61 -1.45 -7.55
C ILE A 63 6.68 -0.62 -8.28
N GLN A 64 6.64 -0.63 -9.61
CA GLN A 64 7.64 0.08 -10.40
C GLN A 64 7.60 1.58 -10.18
N ASP A 65 6.41 2.16 -10.07
CA ASP A 65 6.27 3.62 -10.03
C ASP A 65 6.28 4.19 -8.62
N MET A 66 5.82 3.45 -7.62
CA MET A 66 5.67 4.01 -6.28
C MET A 66 6.79 3.64 -5.32
N ASP A 67 7.54 2.58 -5.59
CA ASP A 67 8.64 2.21 -4.70
C ASP A 67 9.66 3.33 -4.68
N GLY A 68 9.97 3.83 -3.50
CA GLY A 68 10.93 4.92 -3.32
C GLY A 68 10.33 6.31 -3.40
N ARG A 69 9.04 6.44 -3.71
CA ARG A 69 8.40 7.76 -3.73
C ARG A 69 7.97 8.17 -2.34
N GLN A 70 7.54 9.41 -2.21
CA GLN A 70 7.08 9.94 -0.93
C GLN A 70 5.58 10.02 -0.87
N ILE A 71 5.02 9.61 0.26
CA ILE A 71 3.63 9.85 0.62
C ILE A 71 3.65 10.56 1.97
N GLU A 72 3.01 11.73 2.02
CA GLU A 72 2.93 12.53 3.25
C GLU A 72 4.30 12.79 3.87
N GLY A 73 5.27 13.06 3.02
CA GLY A 73 6.63 13.42 3.47
C GLY A 73 7.52 12.24 3.83
N ARG A 74 7.04 11.01 3.70
CA ARG A 74 7.82 9.82 4.02
C ARG A 74 8.09 9.00 2.76
N THR A 75 9.32 8.54 2.63
CA THR A 75 9.69 7.65 1.53
C THR A 75 9.11 6.26 1.79
N ILE A 76 8.30 5.79 0.86
CA ILE A 76 7.67 4.47 1.01
C ILE A 76 8.43 3.40 0.24
N ARG A 77 8.21 2.16 0.64
CA ARG A 77 8.70 0.98 -0.09
C ARG A 77 7.50 0.20 -0.56
N VAL A 78 7.54 -0.22 -1.81
CA VAL A 78 6.46 -1.00 -2.40
C VAL A 78 7.07 -2.26 -2.99
N ASN A 79 6.55 -3.41 -2.57
CA ASN A 79 7.08 -4.70 -2.96
C ASN A 79 5.96 -5.70 -3.19
N GLU A 80 6.32 -6.83 -3.80
CA GLU A 80 5.39 -7.95 -3.93
C GLU A 80 5.05 -8.53 -2.56
N VAL A 81 3.83 -9.06 -2.46
CA VAL A 81 3.41 -9.81 -1.28
C VAL A 81 3.85 -11.26 -1.46
N ARG A 82 4.49 -11.82 -0.45
CA ARG A 82 4.97 -13.19 -0.48
C ARG A 82 4.47 -14.01 0.68
#